data_ba4061d58be7a48fe2213b6676b5c48f
#
_entry.id   ba4061d58be7a48fe2213b6676b5c48f
#
_cell.length_a   1.000
_cell.length_b   1.000
_cell.length_c   1.000
_cell.angle_alpha   90.00
_cell.angle_beta   90.00
_cell.angle_gamma   90.00
#
_symmetry.space_group_name_H-M   'P 1'
#
loop_
_entity.id
_entity.type
_entity.pdbx_description
1 polymer ?
#
loop_
_entity_poly.entity_id
_entity_poly.type
_entity_poly.pdbx_seq_one_letter_code
_entity_poly.pdbx_strand_id
1 'polypeptide(L)'
;AKRLAPGGRLVAIMPPGFTPERDSAYWSRACGLLTPRLALPMPGQVYRKLGTSVETQLMVFDKVQEDGEMIRAAVQDLEEVLPFVDAVAATRTEMRPVQRAAAIPHTRSSVPSSAPRKAAAAPVAPSKPRAKAVVPLSFTSLQTPRDNTPISDIYARYRPQRIEIASAQEHPTPLVESIAMASVAPPMPSNTGSDDLRLPAKLIEEGHLSEAQLETIFMAHDAHGRDLPGRFTIDDDQTKLTRADDDQDARAYRLGYFLGDGTGCGKGRECAGLILVNWLAGRRKAIWVSKSATLIEDAIRDWTDLGGSPADIQPLSKWKPDQPVPMGDGILFVTYATLRSAGKCGTTRLSQILDWMGEDFE
;
A
#
# COMPACT_ATOMS: atom_id res chain seq x y z
N ALA A 1 -19.38 -13.98 2.47
CA ALA A 1 -20.45 -14.97 2.41
C ALA A 1 -21.30 -14.83 1.14
N LYS A 2 -21.76 -13.64 0.74
CA LYS A 2 -22.62 -13.47 -0.45
C LYS A 2 -21.95 -13.91 -1.76
N ARG A 3 -20.63 -13.73 -1.89
CA ARG A 3 -19.85 -14.12 -3.09
C ARG A 3 -19.39 -15.56 -3.10
N LEU A 4 -19.58 -16.29 -2.00
CA LEU A 4 -19.21 -17.71 -1.93
C LEU A 4 -20.32 -18.54 -2.58
N ALA A 5 -19.95 -19.48 -3.47
CA ALA A 5 -20.91 -20.40 -4.05
C ALA A 5 -21.50 -21.34 -2.97
N PRO A 6 -22.69 -21.89 -3.16
CA PRO A 6 -23.19 -22.97 -2.29
C PRO A 6 -22.17 -24.12 -2.21
N GLY A 7 -21.92 -24.65 -1.03
CA GLY A 7 -20.86 -25.62 -0.77
C GLY A 7 -19.43 -25.06 -0.75
N GLY A 8 -19.26 -23.76 -0.99
CA GLY A 8 -17.96 -23.10 -0.92
C GLY A 8 -17.46 -22.97 0.52
N ARG A 9 -16.14 -22.98 0.71
CA ARG A 9 -15.45 -22.86 2.01
C ARG A 9 -14.78 -21.51 2.15
N LEU A 10 -14.95 -20.86 3.31
CA LEU A 10 -14.24 -19.66 3.72
C LEU A 10 -13.26 -20.03 4.84
N VAL A 11 -11.99 -19.64 4.65
CA VAL A 11 -10.97 -19.70 5.69
C VAL A 11 -10.59 -18.25 6.03
N ALA A 12 -10.59 -17.92 7.31
CA ALA A 12 -10.32 -16.56 7.76
C ALA A 12 -9.49 -16.57 9.05
N ILE A 13 -8.57 -15.62 9.16
CA ILE A 13 -7.89 -15.27 10.40
C ILE A 13 -8.67 -14.11 11.00
N MET A 14 -9.19 -14.32 12.20
CA MET A 14 -10.07 -13.38 12.89
C MET A 14 -9.41 -12.89 14.19
N PRO A 15 -9.83 -11.75 14.73
CA PRO A 15 -9.44 -11.35 16.08
C PRO A 15 -9.85 -12.42 17.12
N PRO A 16 -9.12 -12.60 18.24
CA PRO A 16 -9.41 -13.64 19.22
C PRO A 16 -10.77 -13.46 19.92
N GLY A 17 -11.32 -12.25 19.87
CA GLY A 17 -12.64 -11.95 20.41
C GLY A 17 -13.82 -12.29 19.50
N PHE A 18 -13.60 -12.80 18.30
CA PHE A 18 -14.69 -13.18 17.40
C PHE A 18 -15.29 -14.54 17.82
N THR A 19 -16.13 -14.51 18.85
CA THR A 19 -16.79 -15.67 19.43
C THR A 19 -18.30 -15.42 19.60
N PRO A 20 -19.13 -16.47 19.73
CA PRO A 20 -20.57 -16.30 19.97
C PRO A 20 -20.88 -15.46 21.19
N GLU A 21 -20.06 -15.57 22.23
CA GLU A 21 -20.26 -14.94 23.53
C GLU A 21 -19.90 -13.46 23.54
N ARG A 22 -18.92 -13.06 22.72
CA ARG A 22 -18.36 -11.71 22.73
C ARG A 22 -18.88 -10.82 21.62
N ASP A 23 -19.08 -11.39 20.42
CA ASP A 23 -19.53 -10.72 19.22
C ASP A 23 -20.83 -11.33 18.67
N SER A 24 -21.82 -11.52 19.53
CA SER A 24 -23.04 -12.26 19.22
C SER A 24 -23.78 -11.80 17.96
N ALA A 25 -23.82 -10.50 17.68
CA ALA A 25 -24.49 -9.95 16.50
C ALA A 25 -23.73 -10.30 15.21
N TYR A 26 -22.41 -10.16 15.19
CA TYR A 26 -21.58 -10.52 14.02
C TYR A 26 -21.53 -12.02 13.82
N TRP A 27 -21.41 -12.76 14.93
CA TRP A 27 -21.46 -14.22 14.92
C TRP A 27 -22.77 -14.74 14.34
N SER A 28 -23.90 -14.28 14.85
CA SER A 28 -25.23 -14.68 14.36
C SER A 28 -25.43 -14.33 12.87
N ARG A 29 -24.91 -13.19 12.42
CA ARG A 29 -24.95 -12.80 11.01
C ARG A 29 -24.07 -13.71 10.14
N ALA A 30 -22.91 -14.11 10.62
CA ALA A 30 -22.04 -15.06 9.92
C ALA A 30 -22.65 -16.45 9.85
N CYS A 31 -23.13 -16.96 10.98
CA CYS A 31 -23.76 -18.29 11.06
C CYS A 31 -25.12 -18.37 10.36
N GLY A 32 -25.82 -17.26 10.20
CA GLY A 32 -27.05 -17.22 9.38
C GLY A 32 -26.81 -17.42 7.87
N LEU A 33 -25.55 -17.35 7.42
CA LEU A 33 -25.16 -17.51 6.03
C LEU A 33 -24.14 -18.63 5.80
N LEU A 34 -23.45 -19.05 6.86
CA LEU A 34 -22.33 -19.98 6.81
C LEU A 34 -22.35 -20.88 8.03
N THR A 35 -22.00 -22.15 7.86
CA THR A 35 -21.83 -23.11 8.95
C THR A 35 -20.38 -23.10 9.43
N PRO A 36 -20.09 -22.78 10.71
CA PRO A 36 -18.75 -22.85 11.24
C PRO A 36 -18.28 -24.30 11.37
N ARG A 37 -17.05 -24.58 10.93
CA ARG A 37 -16.44 -25.93 10.95
C ARG A 37 -15.24 -26.02 11.86
N LEU A 38 -14.51 -24.91 12.02
CA LEU A 38 -13.28 -24.86 12.80
C LEU A 38 -13.14 -23.51 13.48
N ALA A 39 -12.68 -23.52 14.72
CA ALA A 39 -12.22 -22.34 15.45
C ALA A 39 -10.99 -22.72 16.28
N LEU A 40 -9.81 -22.26 15.85
CA LEU A 40 -8.54 -22.47 16.54
C LEU A 40 -7.98 -21.14 17.04
N PRO A 41 -8.07 -20.84 18.33
CA PRO A 41 -7.30 -19.76 18.95
C PRO A 41 -5.81 -20.04 18.77
N MET A 42 -5.08 -19.05 18.24
CA MET A 42 -3.65 -19.10 18.02
C MET A 42 -2.97 -18.04 18.87
N PRO A 43 -2.16 -18.44 19.87
CA PRO A 43 -1.46 -17.49 20.73
C PRO A 43 -0.43 -16.71 19.91
N GLY A 44 -0.15 -15.47 20.34
CA GLY A 44 0.74 -14.57 19.61
C GLY A 44 2.16 -15.11 19.41
N GLN A 45 2.60 -16.06 20.24
CA GLN A 45 3.89 -16.74 20.07
C GLN A 45 4.01 -17.51 18.75
N VAL A 46 2.92 -18.01 18.19
CA VAL A 46 2.85 -18.67 16.87
C VAL A 46 3.41 -17.78 15.76
N TYR A 47 3.18 -16.47 15.89
CA TYR A 47 3.60 -15.48 14.90
C TYR A 47 4.92 -14.79 15.24
N ARG A 48 5.58 -15.14 16.35
CA ARG A 48 6.84 -14.47 16.78
C ARG A 48 7.91 -14.50 15.70
N LYS A 49 8.05 -15.62 14.98
CA LYS A 49 9.00 -15.77 13.86
C LYS A 49 8.64 -14.86 12.67
N LEU A 50 7.38 -14.42 12.59
CA LEU A 50 6.88 -13.51 11.56
C LEU A 50 6.89 -12.03 12.01
N GLY A 51 7.48 -11.73 13.18
CA GLY A 51 7.65 -10.37 13.67
C GLY A 51 6.41 -9.76 14.34
N THR A 52 5.44 -10.57 14.75
CA THR A 52 4.28 -10.11 15.51
C THR A 52 3.97 -11.07 16.65
N SER A 53 3.30 -10.58 17.68
CA SER A 53 2.81 -11.35 18.83
C SER A 53 1.30 -11.17 19.04
N VAL A 54 0.58 -10.78 17.98
CA VAL A 54 -0.87 -10.58 18.05
C VAL A 54 -1.56 -11.93 18.09
N GLU A 55 -2.39 -12.13 19.10
CA GLU A 55 -3.27 -13.29 19.20
C GLU A 55 -4.32 -13.22 18.09
N THR A 56 -4.59 -14.35 17.45
CA THR A 56 -5.60 -14.47 16.41
C THR A 56 -6.40 -15.76 16.56
N GLN A 57 -7.37 -15.94 15.69
CA GLN A 57 -8.16 -17.15 15.61
C GLN A 57 -8.31 -17.60 14.16
N LEU A 58 -7.89 -18.82 13.85
CA LEU A 58 -8.17 -19.42 12.54
C LEU A 58 -9.58 -19.97 12.54
N MET A 59 -10.38 -19.55 11.57
CA MET A 59 -11.76 -20.00 11.42
C MET A 59 -12.02 -20.57 10.03
N VAL A 60 -12.80 -21.63 9.98
CA VAL A 60 -13.29 -22.24 8.74
C VAL A 60 -14.80 -22.29 8.77
N PHE A 61 -15.43 -21.84 7.70
CA PHE A 61 -16.87 -21.84 7.51
C PHE A 61 -17.21 -22.46 6.14
N ASP A 62 -18.27 -23.21 6.09
CA ASP A 62 -18.85 -23.72 4.85
C ASP A 62 -20.18 -23.05 4.53
N LYS A 63 -20.42 -22.76 3.27
CA LYS A 63 -21.72 -22.27 2.80
C LYS A 63 -22.64 -23.46 2.47
N VAL A 64 -23.07 -24.12 3.52
CA VAL A 64 -24.02 -25.22 3.49
C VAL A 64 -25.18 -24.92 4.42
N GLN A 65 -26.34 -25.54 4.19
CA GLN A 65 -27.54 -25.38 5.05
C GLN A 65 -27.63 -26.52 6.09
N GLU A 66 -26.55 -27.25 6.30
CA GLU A 66 -26.51 -28.36 7.25
C GLU A 66 -25.84 -27.91 8.54
N ASP A 67 -26.48 -28.21 9.66
CA ASP A 67 -25.86 -28.10 10.97
C ASP A 67 -24.68 -29.06 11.04
N GLY A 68 -23.55 -28.60 11.55
CA GLY A 68 -22.35 -29.38 11.72
C GLY A 68 -21.61 -29.03 12.97
N GLU A 69 -21.00 -30.02 13.58
CA GLU A 69 -20.18 -29.80 14.76
C GLU A 69 -18.95 -28.94 14.41
N MET A 70 -18.72 -27.89 15.18
CA MET A 70 -17.56 -27.05 15.06
C MET A 70 -16.42 -27.60 15.89
N ILE A 71 -15.30 -27.93 15.23
CA ILE A 71 -14.08 -28.34 15.92
C ILE A 71 -13.51 -27.11 16.65
N ARG A 72 -13.31 -27.23 17.96
CA ARG A 72 -12.63 -26.24 18.78
C ARG A 72 -11.45 -26.88 19.47
N ALA A 73 -10.27 -26.30 19.30
CA ALA A 73 -9.05 -26.73 19.99
C ALA A 73 -8.15 -25.52 20.18
N ALA A 74 -7.25 -25.60 21.15
CA ALA A 74 -6.18 -24.61 21.34
C ALA A 74 -4.88 -25.21 20.78
N VAL A 75 -4.10 -24.40 20.07
CA VAL A 75 -2.80 -24.78 19.51
C VAL A 75 -1.71 -23.88 20.09
N GLN A 76 -0.52 -24.43 20.27
CA GLN A 76 0.64 -23.72 20.81
C GLN A 76 1.64 -23.32 19.71
N ASP A 77 1.66 -24.02 18.59
CA ASP A 77 2.49 -23.72 17.44
C ASP A 77 1.77 -24.01 16.11
N LEU A 78 2.42 -23.70 14.98
CA LEU A 78 1.84 -23.86 13.65
C LEU A 78 1.75 -25.32 13.20
N GLU A 79 2.58 -26.20 13.74
CA GLU A 79 2.60 -27.61 13.35
C GLU A 79 1.37 -28.32 13.90
N GLU A 80 0.89 -27.90 15.08
CA GLU A 80 -0.34 -28.41 15.68
C GLU A 80 -1.62 -28.02 14.91
N VAL A 81 -1.56 -27.05 14.02
CA VAL A 81 -2.71 -26.60 13.20
C VAL A 81 -3.05 -27.62 12.12
N LEU A 82 -2.05 -28.31 11.55
CA LEU A 82 -2.22 -29.17 10.40
C LEU A 82 -3.23 -30.32 10.60
N PRO A 83 -3.20 -31.08 11.71
CA PRO A 83 -4.18 -32.15 11.94
C PRO A 83 -5.64 -31.68 11.94
N PHE A 84 -5.89 -30.46 12.46
CA PHE A 84 -7.23 -29.87 12.48
C PHE A 84 -7.68 -29.40 11.10
N VAL A 85 -6.75 -28.86 10.32
CA VAL A 85 -7.03 -28.48 8.92
C VAL A 85 -7.34 -29.71 8.09
N ASP A 86 -6.59 -30.80 8.26
CA ASP A 86 -6.83 -32.06 7.57
C ASP A 86 -8.17 -32.69 7.98
N ALA A 87 -8.50 -32.67 9.28
CA ALA A 87 -9.80 -33.16 9.76
C ALA A 87 -10.96 -32.37 9.13
N VAL A 88 -10.84 -31.05 9.05
CA VAL A 88 -11.86 -30.20 8.41
C VAL A 88 -11.85 -30.38 6.88
N ALA A 89 -10.69 -30.63 6.26
CA ALA A 89 -10.61 -30.92 4.84
C ALA A 89 -11.39 -32.21 4.49
N ALA A 90 -11.27 -33.20 5.33
CA ALA A 90 -11.98 -34.50 5.18
C ALA A 90 -13.52 -34.33 5.28
N THR A 91 -14.04 -33.35 5.97
CA THR A 91 -15.49 -33.10 6.06
C THR A 91 -16.06 -32.43 4.81
N ARG A 92 -15.26 -32.10 3.83
CA ARG A 92 -15.71 -31.48 2.59
C ARG A 92 -16.45 -32.50 1.76
N THR A 93 -17.77 -32.40 1.74
CA THR A 93 -18.60 -33.19 0.82
C THR A 93 -18.13 -32.92 -0.60
N GLU A 94 -17.83 -33.93 -1.38
CA GLU A 94 -17.43 -33.78 -2.79
C GLU A 94 -18.45 -32.91 -3.50
N MET A 95 -18.07 -31.70 -3.77
CA MET A 95 -18.87 -30.81 -4.60
C MET A 95 -18.86 -31.38 -6.01
N ARG A 96 -20.04 -31.80 -6.52
CA ARG A 96 -20.22 -31.93 -7.96
C ARG A 96 -19.62 -30.71 -8.62
N PRO A 97 -18.72 -30.87 -9.61
CA PRO A 97 -18.17 -29.74 -10.31
C PRO A 97 -19.35 -28.93 -10.84
N VAL A 98 -19.52 -27.73 -10.31
CA VAL A 98 -20.40 -26.75 -10.93
C VAL A 98 -19.85 -26.59 -12.33
N GLN A 99 -20.62 -26.99 -13.33
CA GLN A 99 -20.27 -26.73 -14.73
C GLN A 99 -19.95 -25.23 -14.78
N ARG A 100 -18.67 -24.91 -14.91
CA ARG A 100 -18.26 -23.54 -15.16
C ARG A 100 -19.07 -23.09 -16.35
N ALA A 101 -19.93 -22.11 -16.16
CA ALA A 101 -20.50 -21.35 -17.27
C ALA A 101 -19.34 -21.08 -18.22
N ALA A 102 -19.50 -21.55 -19.46
CA ALA A 102 -18.44 -21.56 -20.46
C ALA A 102 -17.69 -20.22 -20.38
N ALA A 103 -16.40 -20.28 -20.10
CA ALA A 103 -15.54 -19.12 -20.11
C ALA A 103 -15.73 -18.49 -21.48
N ILE A 104 -16.11 -17.21 -21.48
CA ILE A 104 -16.10 -16.40 -22.70
C ILE A 104 -14.71 -16.59 -23.31
N PRO A 105 -14.58 -17.15 -24.51
CA PRO A 105 -13.28 -17.41 -25.07
C PRO A 105 -12.58 -16.06 -25.31
N HIS A 106 -11.60 -15.78 -24.46
CA HIS A 106 -10.60 -14.79 -24.82
C HIS A 106 -9.86 -15.37 -26.01
N THR A 107 -10.21 -14.93 -27.22
CA THR A 107 -9.48 -15.18 -28.44
C THR A 107 -8.06 -14.64 -28.26
N ARG A 108 -7.16 -15.53 -27.81
CA ARG A 108 -5.74 -15.30 -28.03
C ARG A 108 -5.54 -15.40 -29.54
N SER A 109 -5.34 -14.24 -30.16
CA SER A 109 -4.81 -14.15 -31.50
C SER A 109 -3.45 -14.84 -31.50
N SER A 110 -3.42 -16.10 -31.95
CA SER A 110 -2.20 -16.82 -32.26
C SER A 110 -1.65 -16.26 -33.57
N VAL A 111 -0.59 -15.48 -33.49
CA VAL A 111 0.23 -15.15 -34.65
C VAL A 111 1.02 -16.41 -35.03
N PRO A 112 0.90 -16.93 -36.26
CA PRO A 112 1.71 -18.05 -36.70
C PRO A 112 3.16 -17.63 -36.93
N SER A 113 4.06 -18.39 -36.32
CA SER A 113 5.49 -18.38 -36.62
C SER A 113 5.72 -18.95 -38.01
N SER A 114 6.15 -18.12 -38.95
CA SER A 114 6.91 -18.55 -40.11
C SER A 114 7.89 -17.47 -40.53
N ALA A 115 9.16 -17.75 -40.28
CA ALA A 115 10.23 -17.02 -40.93
C ALA A 115 10.25 -17.30 -42.46
N PRO A 116 10.69 -16.35 -43.28
CA PRO A 116 12.06 -16.46 -43.77
C PRO A 116 12.85 -15.14 -43.72
N ARG A 117 14.12 -15.33 -43.50
CA ARG A 117 15.21 -14.38 -43.61
C ARG A 117 15.33 -13.85 -45.02
N LYS A 118 15.33 -12.51 -45.22
CA LYS A 118 16.30 -11.80 -46.09
C LYS A 118 15.98 -10.31 -46.16
N ALA A 119 16.93 -9.55 -45.89
CA ALA A 119 17.51 -8.38 -46.54
C ALA A 119 17.87 -7.31 -45.48
N ALA A 120 19.14 -6.99 -45.43
CA ALA A 120 19.70 -5.90 -44.68
C ALA A 120 19.13 -4.58 -45.20
N ALA A 121 18.43 -3.85 -44.33
CA ALA A 121 18.10 -2.45 -44.53
C ALA A 121 19.01 -1.62 -43.64
N ALA A 122 19.45 -0.48 -44.14
CA ALA A 122 20.38 0.45 -43.56
C ALA A 122 20.00 0.88 -42.13
N PRO A 123 20.95 1.30 -41.27
CA PRO A 123 20.69 1.67 -39.90
C PRO A 123 19.82 2.95 -39.87
N VAL A 124 18.56 2.78 -39.47
CA VAL A 124 17.70 3.90 -39.07
C VAL A 124 18.30 4.46 -37.79
N ALA A 125 18.70 5.72 -37.85
CA ALA A 125 19.16 6.44 -36.66
C ALA A 125 18.12 6.29 -35.53
N PRO A 126 18.54 6.08 -34.27
CA PRO A 126 17.61 5.96 -33.15
C PRO A 126 16.83 7.27 -33.05
N SER A 127 15.52 7.18 -33.28
CA SER A 127 14.62 8.29 -32.95
C SER A 127 14.74 8.54 -31.47
N LYS A 128 15.17 9.76 -31.10
CA LYS A 128 15.16 10.20 -29.70
C LYS A 128 13.77 9.91 -29.13
N PRO A 129 13.68 9.26 -27.95
CA PRO A 129 12.40 9.03 -27.32
C PRO A 129 11.71 10.39 -27.16
N ARG A 130 10.53 10.53 -27.74
CA ARG A 130 9.69 11.72 -27.60
C ARG A 130 9.47 11.91 -26.10
N ALA A 131 10.05 12.96 -25.52
CA ALA A 131 9.91 13.26 -24.10
C ALA A 131 8.41 13.24 -23.78
N LYS A 132 8.00 12.36 -22.84
CA LYS A 132 6.63 12.29 -22.38
C LYS A 132 6.26 13.68 -21.87
N ALA A 133 5.21 14.30 -22.43
CA ALA A 133 4.82 15.64 -22.03
C ALA A 133 4.47 15.65 -20.54
N VAL A 134 5.29 16.35 -19.75
CA VAL A 134 5.04 16.58 -18.34
C VAL A 134 4.24 17.87 -18.24
N VAL A 135 3.08 17.79 -17.60
CA VAL A 135 2.14 18.90 -17.49
C VAL A 135 1.88 19.26 -16.02
N PRO A 136 1.59 20.54 -15.74
CA PRO A 136 1.06 20.90 -14.43
C PRO A 136 -0.25 20.16 -14.18
N LEU A 137 -0.49 19.74 -12.94
CA LEU A 137 -1.76 19.15 -12.54
C LEU A 137 -2.83 20.24 -12.53
N SER A 138 -3.78 20.15 -13.46
CA SER A 138 -4.92 21.07 -13.50
C SER A 138 -6.05 20.53 -12.62
N PHE A 139 -6.48 21.31 -11.64
CA PHE A 139 -7.52 20.93 -10.70
C PHE A 139 -8.43 22.09 -10.34
N THR A 140 -9.61 21.77 -9.80
CA THR A 140 -10.54 22.73 -9.20
C THR A 140 -10.65 22.42 -7.71
N SER A 141 -10.45 23.43 -6.85
CA SER A 141 -10.62 23.28 -5.41
C SER A 141 -12.10 23.18 -5.03
N LEU A 142 -12.44 22.15 -4.24
CA LEU A 142 -13.76 21.95 -3.68
C LEU A 142 -13.85 22.68 -2.32
N GLN A 143 -14.60 23.78 -2.27
CA GLN A 143 -14.78 24.57 -1.05
C GLN A 143 -15.62 23.81 -0.02
N THR A 144 -16.59 23.05 -0.49
CA THR A 144 -17.44 22.19 0.35
C THR A 144 -17.07 20.74 0.08
N PRO A 145 -16.80 19.93 1.13
CA PRO A 145 -16.58 18.50 0.95
C PRO A 145 -17.77 17.86 0.26
N ARG A 146 -17.53 16.84 -0.56
CA ARG A 146 -18.59 16.04 -1.16
C ARG A 146 -19.33 15.27 -0.08
N ASP A 147 -20.62 15.14 -0.24
CA ASP A 147 -21.46 14.34 0.66
C ASP A 147 -21.14 12.85 0.45
N ASN A 148 -20.73 12.19 1.52
CA ASN A 148 -20.36 10.78 1.50
C ASN A 148 -21.60 9.95 1.85
N THR A 149 -22.22 9.37 0.85
CA THR A 149 -23.41 8.53 1.03
C THR A 149 -23.05 7.26 1.81
N PRO A 150 -23.66 7.01 2.99
CA PRO A 150 -23.48 5.76 3.70
C PRO A 150 -23.92 4.57 2.85
N ILE A 151 -23.07 3.54 2.77
CA ILE A 151 -23.38 2.27 2.10
C ILE A 151 -23.70 1.16 3.09
N SER A 152 -23.42 1.39 4.36
CA SER A 152 -23.77 0.54 5.51
C SER A 152 -23.70 1.35 6.79
N ASP A 153 -24.02 0.72 7.93
CA ASP A 153 -23.95 1.34 9.26
C ASP A 153 -22.54 1.80 9.67
N ILE A 154 -21.51 1.30 9.00
CA ILE A 154 -20.10 1.52 9.38
C ILE A 154 -19.23 2.06 8.23
N TYR A 155 -19.71 2.04 7.00
CA TYR A 155 -18.94 2.48 5.83
C TYR A 155 -19.71 3.46 4.94
N ALA A 156 -19.00 4.47 4.47
CA ALA A 156 -19.42 5.37 3.41
C ALA A 156 -18.55 5.18 2.16
N ARG A 157 -19.07 5.60 1.00
CA ARG A 157 -18.27 5.62 -0.22
C ARG A 157 -17.26 6.77 -0.13
N TYR A 158 -15.98 6.49 -0.40
CA TYR A 158 -14.97 7.52 -0.51
C TYR A 158 -14.97 8.14 -1.92
N ARG A 159 -14.86 9.45 -1.97
CA ARG A 159 -14.60 10.27 -3.16
C ARG A 159 -13.68 11.41 -2.79
N PRO A 160 -12.88 11.95 -3.73
CA PRO A 160 -12.07 13.14 -3.47
C PRO A 160 -12.88 14.27 -2.83
N GLN A 161 -12.32 14.87 -1.79
CA GLN A 161 -13.04 15.81 -0.94
C GLN A 161 -12.61 17.26 -1.14
N ARG A 162 -11.40 17.50 -1.66
CA ARG A 162 -10.79 18.82 -1.70
C ARG A 162 -10.42 19.32 -3.08
N ILE A 163 -10.18 18.41 -4.00
CA ILE A 163 -9.88 18.76 -5.39
C ILE A 163 -10.69 17.92 -6.36
N GLU A 164 -10.93 18.46 -7.52
CA GLU A 164 -11.49 17.77 -8.68
C GLU A 164 -10.56 17.96 -9.87
N ILE A 165 -10.21 16.86 -10.51
CA ILE A 165 -9.32 16.82 -11.66
C ILE A 165 -10.15 16.28 -12.84
N ALA A 166 -10.56 17.17 -13.73
CA ALA A 166 -11.49 16.84 -14.82
C ALA A 166 -11.01 15.73 -15.77
N SER A 167 -9.69 15.58 -15.91
CA SER A 167 -9.09 14.52 -16.76
C SER A 167 -8.81 13.21 -16.02
N ALA A 168 -9.01 13.16 -14.70
CA ALA A 168 -8.76 11.98 -13.90
C ALA A 168 -9.87 10.95 -14.06
N GLN A 169 -9.50 9.69 -13.96
CA GLN A 169 -10.44 8.57 -13.97
C GLN A 169 -10.79 8.15 -12.55
N GLU A 170 -12.02 7.70 -12.35
CA GLU A 170 -12.42 7.07 -11.09
C GLU A 170 -11.54 5.86 -10.79
N HIS A 171 -11.37 5.58 -9.51
CA HIS A 171 -10.65 4.38 -9.09
C HIS A 171 -11.38 3.12 -9.59
N PRO A 172 -10.66 2.12 -10.15
CA PRO A 172 -11.27 0.95 -10.82
C PRO A 172 -12.15 0.09 -9.90
N THR A 173 -11.97 0.23 -8.58
CA THR A 173 -12.84 -0.39 -7.58
C THR A 173 -13.42 0.68 -6.67
N PRO A 174 -14.69 0.56 -6.25
CA PRO A 174 -15.28 1.50 -5.31
C PRO A 174 -14.46 1.55 -4.01
N LEU A 175 -13.97 2.73 -3.69
CA LEU A 175 -13.28 2.99 -2.43
C LEU A 175 -14.30 3.25 -1.32
N VAL A 176 -13.98 2.81 -0.12
CA VAL A 176 -14.82 3.00 1.05
C VAL A 176 -13.99 3.45 2.24
N GLU A 177 -14.59 4.27 3.08
CA GLU A 177 -14.02 4.71 4.35
C GLU A 177 -14.99 4.43 5.49
N SER A 178 -14.53 4.44 6.73
CA SER A 178 -15.44 4.34 7.87
C SER A 178 -16.28 5.62 8.00
N ILE A 179 -17.51 5.51 8.49
CA ILE A 179 -18.37 6.70 8.74
C ILE A 179 -17.67 7.68 9.68
N ALA A 180 -16.88 7.19 10.65
CA ALA A 180 -16.13 8.05 11.55
C ALA A 180 -15.07 8.89 10.80
N MET A 181 -14.39 8.33 9.81
CA MET A 181 -13.44 9.07 8.96
C MET A 181 -14.17 9.98 7.98
N ALA A 182 -15.25 9.52 7.37
CA ALA A 182 -16.08 10.29 6.45
C ALA A 182 -16.64 11.57 7.09
N SER A 183 -16.82 11.58 8.41
CA SER A 183 -17.27 12.77 9.14
C SER A 183 -16.19 13.84 9.34
N VAL A 184 -14.92 13.52 9.04
CA VAL A 184 -13.78 14.41 9.21
C VAL A 184 -13.25 14.80 7.83
N ALA A 185 -13.61 16.00 7.38
CA ALA A 185 -13.09 16.49 6.10
C ALA A 185 -11.56 16.72 6.17
N PRO A 186 -10.80 16.35 5.13
CA PRO A 186 -9.40 16.69 5.03
C PRO A 186 -9.20 18.22 5.15
N PRO A 187 -8.04 18.69 5.61
CA PRO A 187 -7.76 20.13 5.66
C PRO A 187 -7.83 20.75 4.26
N MET A 188 -8.16 22.02 4.19
CA MET A 188 -8.07 22.74 2.90
C MET A 188 -6.60 22.83 2.47
N PRO A 189 -6.29 22.61 1.19
CA PRO A 189 -4.96 22.85 0.68
C PRO A 189 -4.60 24.32 0.83
N SER A 190 -3.32 24.60 1.06
CA SER A 190 -2.85 25.97 1.23
C SER A 190 -2.76 26.75 -0.07
N ASN A 191 -2.84 26.08 -1.22
CA ASN A 191 -2.58 26.59 -2.56
C ASN A 191 -1.15 27.16 -2.75
N THR A 192 -0.27 27.00 -1.75
CA THR A 192 1.14 27.34 -1.88
C THR A 192 1.88 26.15 -2.49
N GLY A 193 2.45 26.32 -3.69
CA GLY A 193 3.23 25.26 -4.37
C GLY A 193 2.42 24.31 -5.24
N SER A 194 1.12 24.50 -5.40
CA SER A 194 0.30 23.70 -6.32
C SER A 194 0.72 23.83 -7.79
N ASP A 195 1.30 24.98 -8.15
CA ASP A 195 1.76 25.25 -9.52
C ASP A 195 2.97 24.40 -9.94
N ASP A 196 3.69 23.85 -8.95
CA ASP A 196 4.88 23.01 -9.20
C ASP A 196 4.58 21.53 -9.29
N LEU A 197 3.36 21.09 -8.97
CA LEU A 197 2.99 19.69 -9.08
C LEU A 197 2.82 19.31 -10.54
N ARG A 198 3.78 18.56 -11.06
CA ARG A 198 3.82 18.12 -12.46
C ARG A 198 3.84 16.61 -12.56
N LEU A 199 3.07 16.09 -13.49
CA LEU A 199 3.01 14.66 -13.80
C LEU A 199 2.95 14.45 -15.32
N PRO A 200 3.38 13.28 -15.83
CA PRO A 200 3.12 12.92 -17.21
C PRO A 200 1.61 12.84 -17.46
N ALA A 201 1.10 13.60 -18.45
CA ALA A 201 -0.32 13.66 -18.78
C ALA A 201 -0.94 12.26 -18.97
N LYS A 202 -0.19 11.35 -19.58
CA LYS A 202 -0.57 9.96 -19.78
C LYS A 202 -0.98 9.23 -18.49
N LEU A 203 -0.32 9.49 -17.36
CA LEU A 203 -0.62 8.82 -16.10
C LEU A 203 -2.00 9.21 -15.56
N ILE A 204 -2.47 10.41 -15.90
CA ILE A 204 -3.77 10.95 -15.51
C ILE A 204 -4.83 10.44 -16.48
N GLU A 205 -4.62 10.66 -17.79
CA GLU A 205 -5.58 10.38 -18.85
C GLU A 205 -5.87 8.89 -19.03
N GLU A 206 -4.84 8.03 -18.88
CA GLU A 206 -4.98 6.57 -18.97
C GLU A 206 -5.37 5.90 -17.64
N GLY A 207 -5.54 6.67 -16.57
CA GLY A 207 -5.98 6.16 -15.26
C GLY A 207 -4.93 5.34 -14.52
N HIS A 208 -3.63 5.54 -14.82
CA HIS A 208 -2.55 4.93 -14.02
C HIS A 208 -2.56 5.45 -12.58
N LEU A 209 -3.01 6.70 -12.41
CA LEU A 209 -3.35 7.31 -11.13
C LEU A 209 -4.83 7.70 -11.17
N SER A 210 -5.62 7.16 -10.26
CA SER A 210 -7.02 7.51 -10.13
C SER A 210 -7.20 8.88 -9.47
N GLU A 211 -8.41 9.45 -9.56
CA GLU A 211 -8.75 10.74 -8.93
C GLU A 211 -8.41 10.77 -7.43
N ALA A 212 -8.71 9.69 -6.70
CA ALA A 212 -8.43 9.59 -5.28
C ALA A 212 -6.92 9.56 -4.98
N GLN A 213 -6.14 8.82 -5.78
CA GLN A 213 -4.69 8.77 -5.65
C GLN A 213 -4.03 10.10 -6.01
N LEU A 214 -4.57 10.81 -7.00
CA LEU A 214 -4.11 12.14 -7.36
C LEU A 214 -4.40 13.17 -6.26
N GLU A 215 -5.56 13.09 -5.60
CA GLU A 215 -5.87 13.94 -4.43
C GLU A 215 -4.87 13.69 -3.31
N THR A 216 -4.57 12.43 -2.99
CA THR A 216 -3.56 12.06 -1.98
C THR A 216 -2.18 12.64 -2.31
N ILE A 217 -1.72 12.49 -3.56
CA ILE A 217 -0.44 13.02 -4.00
C ILE A 217 -0.42 14.55 -3.89
N PHE A 218 -1.50 15.21 -4.29
CA PHE A 218 -1.65 16.64 -4.17
C PHE A 218 -1.60 17.11 -2.72
N MET A 219 -2.38 16.52 -1.84
CA MET A 219 -2.43 16.88 -0.42
C MET A 219 -1.10 16.64 0.30
N ALA A 220 -0.43 15.53 -0.03
CA ALA A 220 0.91 15.24 0.50
C ALA A 220 1.95 16.24 0.00
N HIS A 221 1.90 16.60 -1.29
CA HIS A 221 2.79 17.60 -1.87
C HIS A 221 2.58 18.97 -1.23
N ASP A 222 1.32 19.42 -1.07
CA ASP A 222 0.96 20.66 -0.37
C ASP A 222 1.45 20.66 1.08
N ALA A 223 1.28 19.55 1.81
CA ALA A 223 1.79 19.42 3.17
C ALA A 223 3.32 19.53 3.22
N HIS A 224 4.02 18.83 2.32
CA HIS A 224 5.48 18.84 2.26
C HIS A 224 6.08 20.19 1.83
N GLY A 225 5.28 21.07 1.23
CA GLY A 225 5.67 22.46 0.92
C GLY A 225 5.61 23.41 2.12
N ARG A 226 5.22 22.92 3.31
CA ARG A 226 5.03 23.73 4.51
C ARG A 226 5.83 23.20 5.70
N ASP A 227 6.12 24.09 6.62
CA ASP A 227 6.73 23.74 7.89
C ASP A 227 5.67 23.54 9.00
N LEU A 228 6.04 22.80 10.03
CA LEU A 228 5.31 22.77 11.29
C LEU A 228 5.25 24.18 11.89
N PRO A 229 4.10 24.60 12.45
CA PRO A 229 3.98 25.90 13.08
C PRO A 229 4.94 26.06 14.25
N GLY A 230 5.91 26.95 14.13
CA GLY A 230 6.91 27.25 15.15
C GLY A 230 8.29 26.67 14.85
N ARG A 231 9.22 26.96 15.76
CA ARG A 231 10.59 26.43 15.75
C ARG A 231 10.79 25.49 16.93
N PHE A 232 11.62 24.51 16.76
CA PHE A 232 11.79 23.42 17.72
C PHE A 232 13.25 23.11 18.00
N THR A 233 13.56 22.81 19.24
CA THR A 233 14.79 22.14 19.64
C THR A 233 14.55 20.66 19.83
N ILE A 234 15.60 19.86 19.66
CA ILE A 234 15.58 18.43 19.95
C ILE A 234 16.43 18.18 21.19
N ASP A 235 16.00 17.25 22.05
CA ASP A 235 16.79 16.86 23.21
C ASP A 235 18.08 16.10 22.82
N ASP A 236 19.02 15.96 23.76
CA ASP A 236 20.33 15.33 23.53
C ASP A 236 20.17 13.85 23.09
N ASP A 237 19.12 13.19 23.54
CA ASP A 237 18.79 11.80 23.16
C ASP A 237 18.06 11.71 21.81
N GLN A 238 17.75 12.82 21.16
CA GLN A 238 17.01 12.92 19.91
C GLN A 238 15.64 12.24 19.94
N THR A 239 15.00 12.24 21.09
CA THR A 239 13.72 11.57 21.30
C THR A 239 12.53 12.51 21.39
N LYS A 240 12.76 13.78 21.72
CA LYS A 240 11.69 14.75 21.98
C LYS A 240 11.96 16.08 21.31
N LEU A 241 10.98 16.53 20.52
CA LEU A 241 10.92 17.88 20.02
C LEU A 241 10.20 18.79 21.02
N THR A 242 10.80 19.94 21.34
CA THR A 242 10.21 20.95 22.20
C THR A 242 10.13 22.27 21.42
N ARG A 243 8.95 22.89 21.42
CA ARG A 243 8.77 24.18 20.78
C ARG A 243 9.57 25.25 21.55
N ALA A 244 10.38 26.00 20.84
CA ALA A 244 11.29 27.00 21.38
C ALA A 244 11.52 28.11 20.36
N ASP A 245 10.46 28.86 20.04
CA ASP A 245 10.46 29.85 18.96
C ASP A 245 11.55 30.93 19.11
N ASP A 246 11.93 31.28 20.35
CA ASP A 246 12.94 32.31 20.66
C ASP A 246 14.36 31.74 20.83
N ASP A 247 14.55 30.43 20.72
CA ASP A 247 15.86 29.80 20.85
C ASP A 247 16.63 29.86 19.54
N GLN A 248 17.91 30.26 19.61
CA GLN A 248 18.76 30.40 18.43
C GLN A 248 19.08 29.07 17.76
N ASP A 249 19.10 27.99 18.52
CA ASP A 249 19.34 26.63 18.01
C ASP A 249 18.07 25.95 17.51
N ALA A 250 16.90 26.57 17.73
CA ALA A 250 15.65 26.06 17.24
C ALA A 250 15.56 26.09 15.70
N ARG A 251 15.01 25.04 15.13
CA ARG A 251 14.87 24.85 13.67
C ARG A 251 13.41 24.69 13.27
N ALA A 252 13.10 25.08 12.05
CA ALA A 252 11.84 24.72 11.41
C ALA A 252 11.90 23.26 10.95
N TYR A 253 10.79 22.55 11.06
CA TYR A 253 10.66 21.18 10.58
C TYR A 253 9.54 21.11 9.58
N ARG A 254 9.77 20.44 8.47
CA ARG A 254 8.79 20.24 7.41
C ARG A 254 7.60 19.45 7.91
N LEU A 255 6.40 19.82 7.48
CA LEU A 255 5.18 19.09 7.76
C LEU A 255 5.19 17.76 7.01
N GLY A 256 4.89 16.66 7.73
CA GLY A 256 4.69 15.36 7.13
C GLY A 256 3.24 15.16 6.68
N TYR A 257 3.00 14.06 5.95
CA TYR A 257 1.66 13.64 5.56
C TYR A 257 1.39 12.20 6.00
N PHE A 258 0.27 11.98 6.67
CA PHE A 258 -0.16 10.65 7.08
C PHE A 258 -1.17 10.10 6.08
N LEU A 259 -0.76 9.05 5.36
CA LEU A 259 -1.59 8.34 4.40
C LEU A 259 -2.31 7.18 5.09
N GLY A 260 -3.58 7.37 5.43
CA GLY A 260 -4.40 6.44 6.20
C GLY A 260 -5.33 5.56 5.37
N ASP A 261 -5.18 5.51 4.07
CA ASP A 261 -6.05 4.79 3.15
C ASP A 261 -6.15 3.30 3.47
N GLY A 262 -7.31 2.72 3.22
CA GLY A 262 -7.58 1.31 3.44
C GLY A 262 -6.74 0.39 2.57
N THR A 263 -6.79 -0.90 2.87
CA THR A 263 -6.14 -1.92 2.04
C THR A 263 -6.81 -1.98 0.66
N GLY A 264 -5.99 -1.95 -0.39
CA GLY A 264 -6.46 -2.03 -1.78
C GLY A 264 -6.61 -0.67 -2.49
N CYS A 265 -6.47 0.46 -1.79
CA CYS A 265 -6.52 1.80 -2.41
C CYS A 265 -5.28 2.11 -3.28
N GLY A 266 -4.23 1.30 -3.22
CA GLY A 266 -3.01 1.50 -4.00
C GLY A 266 -2.02 2.46 -3.35
N LYS A 267 -1.90 2.46 -2.00
CA LYS A 267 -0.95 3.30 -1.25
C LYS A 267 0.48 3.27 -1.79
N GLY A 268 0.96 2.10 -2.22
CA GLY A 268 2.29 1.99 -2.85
C GLY A 268 2.42 2.87 -4.09
N ARG A 269 1.38 2.91 -4.90
CA ARG A 269 1.32 3.76 -6.10
C ARG A 269 1.24 5.25 -5.76
N GLU A 270 0.54 5.62 -4.69
CA GLU A 270 0.50 6.99 -4.17
C GLU A 270 1.89 7.44 -3.68
N CYS A 271 2.58 6.58 -2.92
CA CYS A 271 3.96 6.83 -2.51
C CYS A 271 4.90 6.96 -3.72
N ALA A 272 4.79 6.07 -4.70
CA ALA A 272 5.57 6.15 -5.94
C ALA A 272 5.24 7.43 -6.73
N GLY A 273 3.98 7.85 -6.77
CA GLY A 273 3.53 9.09 -7.40
C GLY A 273 4.13 10.33 -6.74
N LEU A 274 4.17 10.36 -5.41
CA LEU A 274 4.80 11.44 -4.67
C LEU A 274 6.31 11.51 -4.91
N ILE A 275 6.98 10.35 -4.97
CA ILE A 275 8.40 10.28 -5.35
C ILE A 275 8.58 10.79 -6.79
N LEU A 276 7.68 10.43 -7.72
CA LEU A 276 7.76 10.86 -9.11
C LEU A 276 7.63 12.39 -9.25
N VAL A 277 6.73 13.03 -8.50
CA VAL A 277 6.61 14.50 -8.44
C VAL A 277 7.94 15.12 -8.03
N ASN A 278 8.54 14.62 -6.95
CA ASN A 278 9.85 15.09 -6.50
C ASN A 278 10.96 14.83 -7.52
N TRP A 279 10.94 13.66 -8.15
CA TRP A 279 11.90 13.30 -9.20
C TRP A 279 11.87 14.24 -10.39
N LEU A 280 10.67 14.61 -10.82
CA LEU A 280 10.45 15.57 -11.92
C LEU A 280 10.86 16.99 -11.54
N ALA A 281 10.78 17.33 -10.26
CA ALA A 281 11.27 18.59 -9.71
C ALA A 281 12.80 18.62 -9.47
N GLY A 282 13.51 17.52 -9.82
CA GLY A 282 14.98 17.41 -9.67
C GLY A 282 15.45 16.75 -8.39
N ARG A 283 14.57 16.49 -7.43
CA ARG A 283 14.88 15.76 -6.18
C ARG A 283 14.84 14.24 -6.43
N ARG A 284 15.96 13.68 -6.88
CA ARG A 284 16.03 12.31 -7.40
C ARG A 284 16.59 11.30 -6.42
N LYS A 285 16.73 11.65 -5.16
CA LYS A 285 17.07 10.72 -4.09
C LYS A 285 15.87 10.56 -3.17
N ALA A 286 15.44 9.33 -2.97
CA ALA A 286 14.32 9.02 -2.08
C ALA A 286 14.64 7.79 -1.24
N ILE A 287 14.03 7.71 -0.04
CA ILE A 287 14.14 6.57 0.85
C ILE A 287 12.75 5.96 0.98
N TRP A 288 12.64 4.67 0.66
CA TRP A 288 11.42 3.89 0.86
C TRP A 288 11.60 2.94 2.03
N VAL A 289 11.01 3.28 3.18
CA VAL A 289 11.08 2.43 4.38
C VAL A 289 9.90 1.47 4.42
N SER A 290 10.17 0.18 4.62
CA SER A 290 9.13 -0.83 4.65
C SER A 290 9.29 -1.82 5.82
N LYS A 291 8.22 -2.55 6.11
CA LYS A 291 8.20 -3.60 7.13
C LYS A 291 9.01 -4.84 6.69
N SER A 292 8.92 -5.22 5.43
CA SER A 292 9.47 -6.47 4.89
C SER A 292 10.29 -6.24 3.62
N ALA A 293 11.37 -7.00 3.47
CA ALA A 293 12.20 -6.96 2.26
C ALA A 293 11.46 -7.43 1.00
N THR A 294 10.48 -8.32 1.13
CA THR A 294 9.68 -8.82 0.00
C THR A 294 8.82 -7.73 -0.66
N LEU A 295 8.47 -6.68 0.07
CA LEU A 295 7.70 -5.56 -0.45
C LEU A 295 8.47 -4.67 -1.44
N ILE A 296 9.76 -4.94 -1.66
CA ILE A 296 10.52 -4.26 -2.72
C ILE A 296 9.94 -4.55 -4.11
N GLU A 297 9.41 -5.75 -4.33
CA GLU A 297 8.79 -6.12 -5.61
C GLU A 297 7.53 -5.30 -5.89
N ASP A 298 6.74 -5.03 -4.85
CA ASP A 298 5.57 -4.16 -4.94
C ASP A 298 6.00 -2.71 -5.23
N ALA A 299 7.04 -2.21 -4.54
CA ALA A 299 7.57 -0.88 -4.78
C ALA A 299 8.11 -0.71 -6.21
N ILE A 300 8.83 -1.72 -6.72
CA ILE A 300 9.33 -1.74 -8.11
C ILE A 300 8.18 -1.74 -9.10
N ARG A 301 7.16 -2.56 -8.89
CA ARG A 301 5.97 -2.60 -9.73
C ARG A 301 5.29 -1.22 -9.78
N ASP A 302 4.99 -0.65 -8.61
CA ASP A 302 4.27 0.62 -8.51
C ASP A 302 5.07 1.78 -9.13
N TRP A 303 6.40 1.80 -8.95
CA TRP A 303 7.29 2.76 -9.59
C TRP A 303 7.34 2.59 -11.12
N THR A 304 7.43 1.35 -11.58
CA THR A 304 7.52 1.03 -13.03
C THR A 304 6.21 1.34 -13.75
N ASP A 305 5.07 1.09 -13.12
CA ASP A 305 3.76 1.44 -13.66
C ASP A 305 3.60 2.96 -13.89
N LEU A 306 4.31 3.76 -13.12
CA LEU A 306 4.37 5.22 -13.32
C LEU A 306 5.47 5.65 -14.31
N GLY A 307 6.18 4.70 -14.90
CA GLY A 307 7.17 4.93 -15.94
C GLY A 307 8.61 5.10 -15.47
N GLY A 308 8.88 4.80 -14.19
CA GLY A 308 10.23 4.67 -13.66
C GLY A 308 10.93 3.40 -14.11
N SER A 309 12.23 3.30 -13.85
CA SER A 309 13.01 2.09 -14.15
C SER A 309 13.08 1.18 -12.91
N PRO A 310 12.97 -0.15 -13.08
CA PRO A 310 13.25 -1.08 -11.99
C PRO A 310 14.63 -0.90 -11.35
N ALA A 311 15.60 -0.43 -12.12
CA ALA A 311 16.95 -0.19 -11.65
C ALA A 311 17.07 1.00 -10.69
N ASP A 312 16.10 1.91 -10.69
CA ASP A 312 16.08 3.08 -9.80
C ASP A 312 15.90 2.66 -8.33
N ILE A 313 15.27 1.52 -8.06
CA ILE A 313 15.03 1.03 -6.69
C ILE A 313 16.07 -0.02 -6.32
N GLN A 314 16.85 0.24 -5.27
CA GLN A 314 17.85 -0.68 -4.78
C GLN A 314 17.71 -0.90 -3.27
N PRO A 315 17.82 -2.16 -2.79
CA PRO A 315 17.76 -2.42 -1.36
C PRO A 315 19.08 -2.02 -0.67
N LEU A 316 18.99 -1.28 0.43
CA LEU A 316 20.16 -0.89 1.23
C LEU A 316 20.97 -2.10 1.71
N SER A 317 20.32 -3.24 1.92
CA SER A 317 20.97 -4.49 2.31
C SER A 317 21.98 -5.03 1.28
N LYS A 318 21.96 -4.52 0.06
CA LYS A 318 22.91 -4.86 -1.01
C LYS A 318 24.35 -4.47 -0.65
N TRP A 319 24.52 -3.44 0.17
CA TRP A 319 25.82 -2.94 0.60
C TRP A 319 26.01 -3.16 2.11
N LYS A 320 27.25 -3.38 2.52
CA LYS A 320 27.57 -3.47 3.95
C LYS A 320 27.50 -2.09 4.60
N PRO A 321 27.24 -2.00 5.94
CA PRO A 321 27.16 -0.70 6.63
C PRO A 321 28.39 0.20 6.45
N ASP A 322 29.56 -0.40 6.36
CA ASP A 322 30.85 0.31 6.22
C ASP A 322 31.22 0.65 4.76
N GLN A 323 30.30 0.41 3.82
CA GLN A 323 30.50 0.69 2.40
C GLN A 323 29.61 1.85 1.95
N PRO A 324 30.11 2.77 1.12
CA PRO A 324 29.28 3.80 0.54
C PRO A 324 28.22 3.18 -0.38
N VAL A 325 27.07 3.84 -0.53
CA VAL A 325 26.06 3.48 -1.50
C VAL A 325 26.48 4.05 -2.86
N PRO A 326 26.86 3.21 -3.84
CA PRO A 326 27.39 3.68 -5.13
C PRO A 326 26.27 4.02 -6.12
N MET A 327 25.19 4.66 -5.64
CA MET A 327 24.10 5.20 -6.45
C MET A 327 24.21 6.71 -6.48
N GLY A 328 24.07 7.32 -7.65
CA GLY A 328 23.87 8.76 -7.77
C GLY A 328 22.43 9.11 -7.39
N ASP A 329 21.53 9.00 -8.35
CA ASP A 329 20.09 9.14 -8.16
C ASP A 329 19.45 7.78 -7.89
N GLY A 330 18.30 7.73 -7.21
CA GLY A 330 17.54 6.51 -7.01
C GLY A 330 16.62 6.52 -5.78
N ILE A 331 15.99 5.37 -5.58
CA ILE A 331 15.13 5.09 -4.44
C ILE A 331 15.80 4.01 -3.60
N LEU A 332 16.22 4.36 -2.41
CA LEU A 332 16.87 3.43 -1.50
C LEU A 332 15.82 2.70 -0.67
N PHE A 333 15.60 1.42 -0.97
CA PHE A 333 14.63 0.61 -0.24
C PHE A 333 15.25 0.05 1.04
N VAL A 334 14.60 0.30 2.17
CA VAL A 334 15.11 -0.02 3.51
C VAL A 334 14.02 -0.68 4.34
N THR A 335 14.37 -1.65 5.17
CA THR A 335 13.45 -2.18 6.19
C THR A 335 13.78 -1.63 7.57
N TYR A 336 12.79 -1.56 8.46
CA TYR A 336 13.02 -1.19 9.85
C TYR A 336 14.07 -2.10 10.53
N ALA A 337 14.11 -3.38 10.17
CA ALA A 337 15.12 -4.31 10.67
C ALA A 337 16.53 -3.93 10.18
N THR A 338 16.65 -3.51 8.93
CA THR A 338 17.92 -3.04 8.36
C THR A 338 18.38 -1.75 9.05
N LEU A 339 17.48 -0.78 9.25
CA LEU A 339 17.81 0.50 9.91
C LEU A 339 18.41 0.31 11.32
N ARG A 340 17.96 -0.71 12.05
CA ARG A 340 18.49 -1.02 13.40
C ARG A 340 19.84 -1.74 13.39
N SER A 341 20.31 -2.21 12.25
CA SER A 341 21.61 -2.90 12.17
C SER A 341 22.75 -1.90 12.09
N ALA A 342 23.86 -2.25 12.73
CA ALA A 342 25.11 -1.49 12.69
C ALA A 342 26.24 -2.34 12.14
N GLY A 343 27.26 -1.68 11.59
CA GLY A 343 28.49 -2.29 11.15
C GLY A 343 29.42 -2.62 12.33
N LYS A 344 30.49 -3.38 12.04
CA LYS A 344 31.48 -3.75 13.05
C LYS A 344 32.27 -2.55 13.60
N CYS A 345 32.38 -1.49 12.81
CA CYS A 345 33.09 -0.26 13.18
C CYS A 345 32.19 0.80 13.82
N GLY A 346 30.97 0.45 14.22
CA GLY A 346 30.01 1.39 14.79
C GLY A 346 29.26 2.24 13.75
N THR A 347 29.55 2.10 12.46
CA THR A 347 28.81 2.77 11.38
C THR A 347 27.35 2.29 11.39
N THR A 348 26.43 3.22 11.52
CA THR A 348 25.00 2.90 11.50
C THR A 348 24.45 2.91 10.09
N ARG A 349 23.32 2.22 9.86
CA ARG A 349 22.62 2.33 8.58
C ARG A 349 22.08 3.73 8.32
N LEU A 350 21.75 4.45 9.39
CA LEU A 350 21.32 5.84 9.26
C LEU A 350 22.46 6.72 8.74
N SER A 351 23.68 6.62 9.30
CA SER A 351 24.83 7.39 8.79
C SER A 351 25.13 7.06 7.32
N GLN A 352 25.07 5.78 6.93
CA GLN A 352 25.25 5.37 5.53
C GLN A 352 24.19 6.00 4.60
N ILE A 353 22.95 6.14 5.05
CA ILE A 353 21.86 6.79 4.29
C ILE A 353 22.14 8.30 4.18
N LEU A 354 22.51 8.95 5.30
CA LEU A 354 22.82 10.37 5.32
C LEU A 354 24.00 10.71 4.41
N ASP A 355 25.06 9.91 4.46
CA ASP A 355 26.22 10.04 3.56
C ASP A 355 25.80 9.95 2.08
N TRP A 356 24.86 9.03 1.75
CA TRP A 356 24.34 8.91 0.40
C TRP A 356 23.43 10.08 0.01
N MET A 357 22.60 10.55 0.92
CA MET A 357 21.71 11.72 0.66
C MET A 357 22.54 12.97 0.36
N GLY A 358 23.67 13.16 1.07
CA GLY A 358 24.51 14.34 0.99
C GLY A 358 24.12 15.40 2.04
N GLU A 359 24.87 16.50 2.08
CA GLU A 359 24.65 17.57 3.07
C GLU A 359 23.49 18.50 2.69
N ASP A 360 23.17 18.58 1.41
CA ASP A 360 22.19 19.51 0.84
C ASP A 360 20.81 18.85 0.55
N PHE A 361 20.48 17.75 1.23
CA PHE A 361 19.15 17.18 1.04
C PHE A 361 18.08 17.97 1.81
N GLU A 362 16.98 18.29 1.14
CA GLU A 362 15.81 18.99 1.68
C GLU A 362 14.63 18.03 1.94
#